data_8961306520d4426cfeaf036bf4898327
#
_entry.id   8961306520d4426cfeaf036bf4898327
#
_cell.length_a   1.000
_cell.length_b   1.000
_cell.length_c   1.000
_cell.angle_alpha   90.00
_cell.angle_beta   90.00
_cell.angle_gamma   90.00
#
_symmetry.space_group_name_H-M   'P 1'
#
loop_
_entity.id
_entity.type
_entity.pdbx_description
1 polymer ?
#
loop_
_entity_poly.entity_id
_entity_poly.type
_entity_poly.pdbx_seq_one_letter_code
_entity_poly.pdbx_strand_id
1 'polypeptide(L)'
;MSANTNHSTKNYIVTNERGEEFLLPKYAATFRILMDDKDTIRDVLNSLLQLDRDHEIVDLEYEFEKPIDIFMPENDPARLDVWVHTRDNRYLNVEMQNKVHAFFFDRMQLYNSYLTLRGKYEFNRSDYFLGLPEEERRYRYYELPETVSIWLCNNPVLRSKDIYKDVWTTYSEHEVKSGNALPISRKNRYIKICA
;
A
#
# COMPACT_ATOMS: atom_id res chain seq x y z
N MET A 1 29.20 30.79 -15.11
CA MET A 1 29.64 29.36 -15.11
C MET A 1 28.37 28.52 -14.91
N SER A 2 27.80 28.05 -16.01
CA SER A 2 26.56 27.25 -16.01
C SER A 2 26.91 25.80 -15.71
N ALA A 3 26.42 25.28 -14.60
CA ALA A 3 26.53 23.87 -14.26
C ALA A 3 25.62 23.06 -15.19
N ASN A 4 26.24 22.32 -16.09
CA ASN A 4 25.63 21.34 -16.97
C ASN A 4 25.18 20.14 -16.13
N THR A 5 23.92 20.06 -15.72
CA THR A 5 23.30 18.85 -15.16
C THR A 5 22.77 17.98 -16.28
N ASN A 6 23.67 17.33 -17.02
CA ASN A 6 23.34 16.19 -17.86
C ASN A 6 23.10 14.97 -16.95
N HIS A 7 21.96 14.86 -16.28
CA HIS A 7 21.50 13.61 -15.73
C HIS A 7 21.04 12.73 -16.89
N SER A 8 21.80 11.68 -17.12
CA SER A 8 21.55 10.65 -18.14
C SER A 8 20.16 10.07 -17.98
N THR A 9 19.20 10.50 -18.80
CA THR A 9 17.83 9.99 -18.90
C THR A 9 17.77 8.53 -19.39
N LYS A 10 18.88 7.99 -19.89
CA LYS A 10 18.94 6.64 -20.48
C LYS A 10 18.69 5.46 -19.53
N ASN A 11 18.76 5.64 -18.21
CA ASN A 11 18.63 4.53 -17.26
C ASN A 11 17.19 4.28 -16.78
N TYR A 12 16.24 5.15 -17.12
CA TYR A 12 14.84 5.07 -16.64
C TYR A 12 13.88 4.46 -17.66
N ILE A 13 14.35 4.27 -18.90
CA ILE A 13 13.55 3.80 -20.02
C ILE A 13 14.05 2.42 -20.45
N VAL A 14 13.12 1.52 -20.70
CA VAL A 14 13.37 0.24 -21.37
C VAL A 14 12.54 0.18 -22.64
N THR A 15 13.09 -0.47 -23.66
CA THR A 15 12.43 -0.69 -24.94
C THR A 15 12.09 -2.16 -25.07
N ASN A 16 10.84 -2.48 -25.39
CA ASN A 16 10.44 -3.87 -25.66
C ASN A 16 10.85 -4.32 -27.08
N GLU A 17 10.55 -5.56 -27.42
CA GLU A 17 10.85 -6.16 -28.73
C GLU A 17 10.13 -5.46 -29.90
N ARG A 18 9.07 -4.69 -29.62
CA ARG A 18 8.31 -3.90 -30.62
C ARG A 18 8.83 -2.49 -30.79
N GLY A 19 9.90 -2.11 -30.07
CA GLY A 19 10.46 -0.76 -30.09
C GLY A 19 9.69 0.28 -29.26
N GLU A 20 8.71 -0.16 -28.45
CA GLU A 20 7.96 0.71 -27.53
C GLU A 20 8.79 1.00 -26.30
N GLU A 21 8.83 2.27 -25.87
CA GLU A 21 9.59 2.73 -24.71
C GLU A 21 8.70 2.76 -23.47
N PHE A 22 9.21 2.23 -22.36
CA PHE A 22 8.52 2.20 -21.06
C PHE A 22 9.40 2.77 -19.97
N LEU A 23 8.78 3.52 -19.05
CA LEU A 23 9.42 3.96 -17.82
C LEU A 23 9.55 2.79 -16.84
N LEU A 24 10.73 2.63 -16.24
CA LEU A 24 10.93 1.63 -15.19
C LEU A 24 10.42 2.16 -13.84
N PRO A 25 9.37 1.58 -13.25
CA PRO A 25 8.78 2.06 -11.98
C PRO A 25 9.69 1.88 -10.77
N LYS A 26 10.77 1.10 -10.88
CA LYS A 26 11.74 0.89 -9.79
C LYS A 26 12.52 2.14 -9.36
N TYR A 27 12.49 3.20 -10.13
CA TYR A 27 13.12 4.47 -9.79
C TYR A 27 12.09 5.42 -9.17
N ALA A 28 12.44 6.08 -8.07
CA ALA A 28 11.54 6.97 -7.34
C ALA A 28 10.89 8.04 -8.24
N ALA A 29 11.67 8.63 -9.17
CA ALA A 29 11.16 9.65 -10.08
C ALA A 29 10.10 9.08 -11.05
N THR A 30 10.35 7.91 -11.65
CA THR A 30 9.41 7.28 -12.58
C THR A 30 8.21 6.70 -11.85
N PHE A 31 8.41 6.14 -10.65
CA PHE A 31 7.31 5.71 -9.79
C PHE A 31 6.38 6.87 -9.47
N ARG A 32 6.93 8.03 -9.09
CA ARG A 32 6.15 9.23 -8.81
C ARG A 32 5.37 9.70 -10.04
N ILE A 33 5.99 9.75 -11.21
CA ILE A 33 5.32 10.12 -12.48
C ILE A 33 4.15 9.19 -12.77
N LEU A 34 4.34 7.86 -12.61
CA LEU A 34 3.31 6.86 -12.85
C LEU A 34 2.14 6.96 -11.87
N MET A 35 2.42 7.37 -10.62
CA MET A 35 1.44 7.49 -9.55
C MET A 35 0.91 8.92 -9.36
N ASP A 36 1.28 9.88 -10.22
CA ASP A 36 0.83 11.28 -10.11
C ASP A 36 -0.47 11.55 -10.88
N ASP A 37 -1.26 10.51 -11.10
CA ASP A 37 -2.57 10.60 -11.73
C ASP A 37 -3.57 9.71 -11.00
N LYS A 38 -4.70 10.31 -10.60
CA LYS A 38 -5.75 9.65 -9.82
C LYS A 38 -6.34 8.43 -10.52
N ASP A 39 -6.58 8.53 -11.83
CA ASP A 39 -7.15 7.45 -12.62
C ASP A 39 -6.14 6.31 -12.75
N THR A 40 -4.89 6.63 -12.98
CA THR A 40 -3.80 5.64 -13.01
C THR A 40 -3.66 4.90 -11.68
N ILE A 41 -3.68 5.62 -10.55
CA ILE A 41 -3.64 4.99 -9.20
C ILE A 41 -4.83 4.05 -9.03
N ARG A 42 -6.03 4.50 -9.36
CA ARG A 42 -7.25 3.68 -9.27
C ARG A 42 -7.13 2.39 -10.07
N ASP A 43 -6.71 2.49 -11.33
CA ASP A 43 -6.62 1.36 -12.25
C ASP A 43 -5.52 0.37 -11.82
N VAL A 44 -4.38 0.88 -11.35
CA VAL A 44 -3.30 0.08 -10.76
C VAL A 44 -3.81 -0.67 -9.53
N LEU A 45 -4.49 0.01 -8.61
CA LEU A 45 -5.00 -0.61 -7.39
C LEU A 45 -6.04 -1.69 -7.69
N ASN A 46 -6.99 -1.42 -8.58
CA ASN A 46 -8.00 -2.41 -8.99
C ASN A 46 -7.36 -3.66 -9.61
N SER A 47 -6.36 -3.47 -10.46
CA SER A 47 -5.59 -4.55 -11.06
C SER A 47 -4.80 -5.35 -10.02
N LEU A 48 -4.09 -4.69 -9.11
CA LEU A 48 -3.28 -5.35 -8.08
C LEU A 48 -4.12 -6.10 -7.06
N LEU A 49 -5.27 -5.53 -6.68
CA LEU A 49 -6.19 -6.12 -5.72
C LEU A 49 -7.07 -7.21 -6.34
N GLN A 50 -7.18 -7.24 -7.67
CA GLN A 50 -8.05 -8.16 -8.43
C GLN A 50 -9.49 -8.08 -7.93
N LEU A 51 -9.99 -6.87 -7.78
CA LEU A 51 -11.34 -6.62 -7.31
C LEU A 51 -12.36 -6.98 -8.39
N ASP A 52 -13.48 -7.57 -7.97
CA ASP A 52 -14.64 -7.73 -8.81
C ASP A 52 -15.38 -6.39 -8.98
N ARG A 53 -16.31 -6.33 -9.94
CA ARG A 53 -17.02 -5.08 -10.29
C ARG A 53 -17.74 -4.43 -9.12
N ASP A 54 -18.24 -5.22 -8.17
CA ASP A 54 -19.02 -4.72 -7.04
C ASP A 54 -18.12 -4.12 -5.95
N HIS A 55 -16.82 -4.46 -5.97
CA HIS A 55 -15.83 -4.02 -5.00
C HIS A 55 -14.74 -3.13 -5.61
N GLU A 56 -14.84 -2.78 -6.90
CA GLU A 56 -13.89 -1.89 -7.55
C GLU A 56 -13.81 -0.53 -6.85
N ILE A 57 -12.58 -0.02 -6.78
CA ILE A 57 -12.34 1.35 -6.36
C ILE A 57 -12.81 2.27 -7.47
N VAL A 58 -13.87 3.03 -7.20
CA VAL A 58 -14.45 3.97 -8.18
C VAL A 58 -13.93 5.38 -7.98
N ASP A 59 -13.56 5.73 -6.73
CA ASP A 59 -13.03 7.04 -6.36
C ASP A 59 -12.08 6.95 -5.16
N LEU A 60 -11.10 7.83 -5.09
CA LEU A 60 -10.08 7.84 -4.05
C LEU A 60 -9.48 9.25 -3.84
N GLU A 61 -8.89 9.46 -2.68
CA GLU A 61 -7.97 10.54 -2.38
C GLU A 61 -6.57 9.95 -2.21
N TYR A 62 -5.52 10.68 -2.58
CA TYR A 62 -4.15 10.23 -2.42
C TYR A 62 -3.21 11.37 -2.02
N GLU A 63 -2.11 11.00 -1.38
CA GLU A 63 -1.06 11.91 -0.97
C GLU A 63 0.30 11.22 -1.08
N PHE A 64 1.27 11.91 -1.67
CA PHE A 64 2.66 11.47 -1.73
C PHE A 64 3.42 11.83 -0.46
N GLU A 65 4.38 10.97 -0.10
CA GLU A 65 5.32 11.21 1.00
C GLU A 65 4.60 11.63 2.29
N LYS A 66 3.43 11.01 2.54
CA LYS A 66 2.63 11.30 3.74
C LYS A 66 3.42 10.92 5.00
N PRO A 67 3.71 11.88 5.89
CA PRO A 67 4.47 11.59 7.10
C PRO A 67 3.67 10.68 8.04
N ILE A 68 4.38 9.75 8.68
CA ILE A 68 3.89 8.99 9.80
C ILE A 68 4.23 9.80 11.05
N ASP A 69 3.27 10.55 11.56
CA ASP A 69 3.42 11.52 12.65
C ASP A 69 3.28 10.92 14.06
N ILE A 70 3.08 9.60 14.15
CA ILE A 70 2.89 8.91 15.42
C ILE A 70 4.24 8.37 15.92
N PHE A 71 4.71 8.91 17.05
CA PHE A 71 5.90 8.43 17.79
C PHE A 71 7.23 8.45 17.01
N MET A 72 7.36 9.28 15.98
CA MET A 72 8.58 9.43 15.22
C MET A 72 9.33 10.71 15.61
N PRO A 73 10.68 10.70 15.56
CA PRO A 73 11.47 11.91 15.77
C PRO A 73 11.05 13.01 14.77
N GLU A 74 10.91 14.25 15.24
CA GLU A 74 10.50 15.40 14.41
C GLU A 74 11.40 15.64 13.19
N ASN A 75 12.67 15.22 13.27
CA ASN A 75 13.68 15.53 12.26
C ASN A 75 13.76 14.56 11.07
N ASP A 76 13.17 13.36 11.17
CA ASP A 76 13.15 12.39 10.07
C ASP A 76 11.95 11.42 10.23
N PRO A 77 10.73 11.91 10.01
CA PRO A 77 9.57 11.05 10.10
C PRO A 77 9.58 10.01 8.98
N ALA A 78 9.25 8.76 9.31
CA ALA A 78 8.92 7.78 8.29
C ALA A 78 7.78 8.30 7.41
N ARG A 79 7.83 8.03 6.11
CA ARG A 79 6.84 8.51 5.14
C ARG A 79 6.29 7.35 4.35
N LEU A 80 5.00 7.43 4.03
CA LEU A 80 4.36 6.56 3.04
C LEU A 80 4.67 7.12 1.65
N ASP A 81 5.14 6.29 0.71
CA ASP A 81 5.44 6.73 -0.65
C ASP A 81 4.16 7.24 -1.33
N VAL A 82 3.08 6.46 -1.30
CA VAL A 82 1.75 6.87 -1.75
C VAL A 82 0.72 6.39 -0.75
N TRP A 83 0.05 7.32 -0.10
CA TRP A 83 -1.13 7.04 0.74
C TRP A 83 -2.40 7.19 -0.08
N VAL A 84 -3.37 6.31 0.14
CA VAL A 84 -4.66 6.30 -0.55
C VAL A 84 -5.79 6.03 0.44
N HIS A 85 -6.85 6.83 0.32
CA HIS A 85 -8.13 6.62 0.97
C HIS A 85 -9.23 6.51 -0.09
N THR A 86 -9.97 5.42 -0.10
CA THR A 86 -11.02 5.19 -1.07
C THR A 86 -12.38 5.65 -0.53
N ARG A 87 -13.30 5.96 -1.43
CA ARG A 87 -14.65 6.39 -1.08
C ARG A 87 -15.42 5.35 -0.23
N ASP A 88 -15.09 4.08 -0.35
CA ASP A 88 -15.68 2.99 0.45
C ASP A 88 -14.89 2.68 1.73
N ASN A 89 -14.09 3.64 2.21
CA ASN A 89 -13.34 3.61 3.47
C ASN A 89 -12.28 2.51 3.58
N ARG A 90 -11.59 2.19 2.49
CA ARG A 90 -10.35 1.42 2.52
C ARG A 90 -9.15 2.36 2.61
N TYR A 91 -8.16 2.01 3.41
CA TYR A 91 -6.92 2.75 3.56
C TYR A 91 -5.78 1.91 2.99
N LEU A 92 -5.09 2.46 2.01
CA LEU A 92 -4.01 1.74 1.34
C LEU A 92 -2.74 2.58 1.32
N ASN A 93 -1.60 1.91 1.23
CA ASN A 93 -0.37 2.55 0.79
C ASN A 93 0.30 1.69 -0.29
N VAL A 94 1.01 2.38 -1.19
CA VAL A 94 1.85 1.74 -2.20
C VAL A 94 3.28 2.20 -1.98
N GLU A 95 4.16 1.25 -1.74
CA GLU A 95 5.57 1.47 -1.43
C GLU A 95 6.47 0.90 -2.53
N MET A 96 7.48 1.66 -2.93
CA MET A 96 8.52 1.19 -3.84
C MET A 96 9.78 0.79 -3.06
N GLN A 97 10.14 -0.48 -3.11
CA GLN A 97 11.25 -1.03 -2.35
C GLN A 97 12.36 -1.56 -3.27
N ASN A 98 13.41 -0.77 -3.47
CA ASN A 98 14.54 -1.15 -4.31
C ASN A 98 15.50 -2.13 -3.65
N LYS A 99 15.66 -2.04 -2.33
CA LYS A 99 16.57 -2.91 -1.56
C LYS A 99 15.87 -3.37 -0.29
N VAL A 100 15.81 -4.66 -0.08
CA VAL A 100 15.31 -5.23 1.17
C VAL A 100 16.38 -5.07 2.25
N HIS A 101 15.99 -4.52 3.40
CA HIS A 101 16.85 -4.39 4.59
C HIS A 101 16.39 -5.34 5.72
N ALA A 102 17.21 -5.46 6.76
CA ALA A 102 16.99 -6.42 7.84
C ALA A 102 15.61 -6.29 8.53
N PHE A 103 15.08 -5.06 8.62
CA PHE A 103 13.81 -4.76 9.27
C PHE A 103 12.66 -4.50 8.29
N PHE A 104 12.69 -5.13 7.13
CA PHE A 104 11.69 -4.93 6.08
C PHE A 104 10.27 -5.30 6.56
N PHE A 105 10.11 -6.44 7.23
CA PHE A 105 8.82 -6.89 7.75
C PHE A 105 8.31 -5.99 8.89
N ASP A 106 9.19 -5.53 9.75
CA ASP A 106 8.85 -4.58 10.83
C ASP A 106 8.33 -3.26 10.23
N ARG A 107 8.97 -2.77 9.17
CA ARG A 107 8.51 -1.58 8.44
C ARG A 107 7.14 -1.80 7.81
N MET A 108 6.91 -2.94 7.16
CA MET A 108 5.59 -3.28 6.61
C MET A 108 4.51 -3.28 7.69
N GLN A 109 4.79 -3.89 8.84
CA GLN A 109 3.87 -3.94 9.96
C GLN A 109 3.61 -2.56 10.55
N LEU A 110 4.66 -1.75 10.74
CA LEU A 110 4.54 -0.38 11.24
C LEU A 110 3.63 0.46 10.33
N TYR A 111 3.84 0.44 9.02
CA TYR A 111 3.07 1.22 8.06
C TYR A 111 1.60 0.79 8.04
N ASN A 112 1.32 -0.50 8.04
CA ASN A 112 -0.06 -0.99 8.09
C ASN A 112 -0.75 -0.70 9.43
N SER A 113 -0.01 -0.71 10.54
CA SER A 113 -0.52 -0.31 11.83
C SER A 113 -0.92 1.17 11.85
N TYR A 114 -0.10 2.03 11.22
CA TYR A 114 -0.43 3.44 11.04
C TYR A 114 -1.73 3.64 10.24
N LEU A 115 -1.87 2.94 9.10
CA LEU A 115 -3.10 2.99 8.29
C LEU A 115 -4.32 2.59 9.11
N THR A 116 -4.20 1.53 9.91
CA THR A 116 -5.28 1.02 10.76
C THR A 116 -5.68 2.04 11.82
N LEU A 117 -4.71 2.61 12.53
CA LEU A 117 -4.96 3.61 13.57
C LEU A 117 -5.55 4.90 12.99
N ARG A 118 -4.99 5.36 11.88
CA ARG A 118 -5.47 6.55 11.18
C ARG A 118 -6.90 6.37 10.68
N GLY A 119 -7.17 5.28 9.98
CA GLY A 119 -8.51 4.96 9.49
C GLY A 119 -9.53 4.79 10.62
N LYS A 120 -9.14 4.16 11.74
CA LYS A 120 -10.00 4.05 12.92
C LYS A 120 -10.31 5.41 13.53
N TYR A 121 -9.32 6.29 13.61
CA TYR A 121 -9.51 7.64 14.11
C TYR A 121 -10.49 8.45 13.24
N GLU A 122 -10.35 8.35 11.91
CA GLU A 122 -11.22 9.03 10.95
C GLU A 122 -12.63 8.45 10.95
N PHE A 123 -12.75 7.10 10.98
CA PHE A 123 -14.04 6.42 11.09
C PHE A 123 -14.84 6.88 12.31
N ASN A 124 -14.23 6.92 13.49
CA ASN A 124 -14.90 7.32 14.72
C ASN A 124 -15.36 8.81 14.73
N ARG A 125 -14.87 9.62 13.81
CA ARG A 125 -15.22 11.04 13.64
C ARG A 125 -16.09 11.31 12.42
N SER A 126 -16.35 10.32 11.60
CA SER A 126 -17.21 10.48 10.43
C SER A 126 -18.65 10.79 10.86
N ASP A 127 -19.33 11.60 10.07
CA ASP A 127 -20.75 11.92 10.26
C ASP A 127 -21.59 10.63 10.29
N TYR A 128 -21.19 9.64 9.51
CA TYR A 128 -21.81 8.31 9.52
C TYR A 128 -21.77 7.69 10.92
N PHE A 129 -20.57 7.57 11.51
CA PHE A 129 -20.43 6.93 12.83
C PHE A 129 -21.09 7.73 13.95
N LEU A 130 -20.96 9.06 13.92
CA LEU A 130 -21.54 9.94 14.93
C LEU A 130 -23.07 9.99 14.85
N GLY A 131 -23.64 9.78 13.67
CA GLY A 131 -25.09 9.71 13.44
C GLY A 131 -25.74 8.37 13.86
N LEU A 132 -24.95 7.33 14.15
CA LEU A 132 -25.49 6.05 14.62
C LEU A 132 -26.07 6.15 16.03
N PRO A 133 -27.12 5.35 16.34
CA PRO A 133 -27.60 5.17 17.72
C PRO A 133 -26.46 4.77 18.67
N GLU A 134 -26.53 5.17 19.95
CA GLU A 134 -25.47 4.92 20.92
C GLU A 134 -25.16 3.43 21.06
N GLU A 135 -26.15 2.56 21.06
CA GLU A 135 -25.99 1.12 21.16
C GLU A 135 -25.19 0.57 19.96
N GLU A 136 -25.50 1.03 18.75
CA GLU A 136 -24.78 0.62 17.55
C GLU A 136 -23.34 1.16 17.53
N ARG A 137 -23.10 2.38 17.99
CA ARG A 137 -21.73 2.91 18.17
C ARG A 137 -20.91 2.08 19.14
N ARG A 138 -21.51 1.63 20.24
CA ARG A 138 -20.84 0.73 21.20
C ARG A 138 -20.51 -0.62 20.57
N TYR A 139 -21.42 -1.19 19.80
CA TYR A 139 -21.20 -2.44 19.08
C TYR A 139 -20.08 -2.33 18.06
N ARG A 140 -20.03 -1.24 17.27
CA ARG A 140 -19.01 -0.98 16.25
C ARG A 140 -17.73 -0.35 16.78
N TYR A 141 -17.60 -0.18 18.08
CA TYR A 141 -16.44 0.53 18.66
C TYR A 141 -15.09 -0.09 18.26
N TYR A 142 -15.03 -1.40 18.11
CA TYR A 142 -13.81 -2.12 17.71
C TYR A 142 -13.77 -2.44 16.21
N GLU A 143 -14.74 -1.99 15.43
CA GLU A 143 -14.69 -2.16 13.99
C GLU A 143 -13.49 -1.41 13.40
N LEU A 144 -12.64 -2.12 12.65
CA LEU A 144 -11.48 -1.57 11.98
C LEU A 144 -11.78 -1.34 10.49
N PRO A 145 -11.19 -0.33 9.87
CA PRO A 145 -11.22 -0.18 8.42
C PRO A 145 -10.47 -1.33 7.74
N GLU A 146 -10.73 -1.53 6.49
CA GLU A 146 -9.87 -2.38 5.66
C GLU A 146 -8.59 -1.63 5.34
N THR A 147 -7.45 -2.24 5.60
CA THR A 147 -6.14 -1.68 5.29
C THR A 147 -5.33 -2.63 4.43
N VAL A 148 -4.67 -2.11 3.40
CA VAL A 148 -3.82 -2.88 2.50
C VAL A 148 -2.51 -2.14 2.27
N SER A 149 -1.41 -2.78 2.63
CA SER A 149 -0.06 -2.27 2.37
C SER A 149 0.54 -3.01 1.18
N ILE A 150 0.78 -2.31 0.08
CA ILE A 150 1.26 -2.85 -1.18
C ILE A 150 2.73 -2.49 -1.34
N TRP A 151 3.57 -3.50 -1.55
CA TRP A 151 5.02 -3.36 -1.66
C TRP A 151 5.52 -3.84 -3.01
N LEU A 152 5.93 -2.90 -3.85
CA LEU A 152 6.54 -3.15 -5.15
C LEU A 152 8.05 -3.34 -4.93
N CYS A 153 8.50 -4.59 -4.96
CA CYS A 153 9.88 -4.95 -4.62
C CYS A 153 10.68 -5.26 -5.88
N ASN A 154 11.81 -4.58 -6.06
CA ASN A 154 12.73 -4.84 -7.17
C ASN A 154 13.60 -6.10 -6.95
N ASN A 155 13.60 -6.65 -5.72
CA ASN A 155 14.33 -7.87 -5.37
C ASN A 155 13.44 -8.84 -4.61
N PRO A 156 13.67 -10.15 -4.74
CA PRO A 156 12.94 -11.15 -3.95
C PRO A 156 13.13 -10.90 -2.45
N VAL A 157 12.04 -10.78 -1.72
CA VAL A 157 12.02 -10.61 -0.26
C VAL A 157 12.09 -11.96 0.44
N LEU A 158 11.51 -12.98 -0.16
CA LEU A 158 11.53 -14.37 0.32
C LEU A 158 12.32 -15.26 -0.63
N ARG A 159 12.68 -16.45 -0.14
CA ARG A 159 13.49 -17.41 -0.90
C ARG A 159 12.81 -17.94 -2.17
N SER A 160 11.47 -17.93 -2.25
CA SER A 160 10.76 -18.35 -3.46
C SER A 160 10.82 -17.25 -4.52
N LYS A 161 11.70 -17.45 -5.50
CA LYS A 161 11.94 -16.49 -6.59
C LYS A 161 10.82 -16.44 -7.63
N ASP A 162 9.94 -17.45 -7.64
CA ASP A 162 8.94 -17.64 -8.70
C ASP A 162 7.57 -17.05 -8.37
N ILE A 163 7.42 -16.40 -7.20
CA ILE A 163 6.17 -15.80 -6.79
C ILE A 163 6.20 -14.29 -7.11
N TYR A 164 5.55 -13.95 -8.22
CA TYR A 164 5.37 -12.55 -8.63
C TYR A 164 4.55 -11.74 -7.64
N LYS A 165 3.40 -12.28 -7.19
CA LYS A 165 2.50 -11.64 -6.23
C LYS A 165 2.26 -12.56 -5.06
N ASP A 166 2.43 -12.03 -3.85
CA ASP A 166 2.16 -12.74 -2.60
C ASP A 166 1.26 -11.89 -1.71
N VAL A 167 0.27 -12.50 -1.09
CA VAL A 167 -0.69 -11.83 -0.21
C VAL A 167 -0.60 -12.43 1.18
N TRP A 168 -0.28 -11.58 2.16
CA TRP A 168 -0.16 -12.00 3.54
C TRP A 168 -1.30 -11.45 4.39
N THR A 169 -1.84 -12.33 5.22
CA THR A 169 -2.89 -12.02 6.18
C THR A 169 -2.69 -12.84 7.45
N THR A 170 -3.49 -12.58 8.46
CA THR A 170 -3.35 -13.22 9.77
C THR A 170 -4.11 -14.54 9.82
N TYR A 171 -3.43 -15.61 10.20
CA TYR A 171 -3.98 -16.95 10.39
C TYR A 171 -3.70 -17.49 11.79
N SER A 172 -4.50 -18.45 12.24
CA SER A 172 -4.16 -19.27 13.39
C SER A 172 -3.01 -20.22 13.04
N GLU A 173 -1.96 -20.23 13.83
CA GLU A 173 -0.83 -21.16 13.64
C GLU A 173 -1.28 -22.61 13.66
N HIS A 174 -2.22 -22.95 14.54
CA HIS A 174 -2.76 -24.31 14.65
C HIS A 174 -3.49 -24.73 13.37
N GLU A 175 -4.33 -23.86 12.82
CA GLU A 175 -5.09 -24.16 11.59
C GLU A 175 -4.20 -24.24 10.36
N VAL A 176 -3.16 -23.40 10.27
CA VAL A 176 -2.14 -23.50 9.22
C VAL A 176 -1.48 -24.87 9.25
N LYS A 177 -1.09 -25.35 10.43
CA LYS A 177 -0.45 -26.66 10.61
C LYS A 177 -1.39 -27.83 10.30
N SER A 178 -2.70 -27.66 10.50
CA SER A 178 -3.73 -28.68 10.20
C SER A 178 -4.20 -28.68 8.73
N GLY A 179 -3.76 -27.70 7.93
CA GLY A 179 -4.18 -27.56 6.54
C GLY A 179 -5.57 -26.95 6.33
N ASN A 180 -6.23 -26.46 7.39
CA ASN A 180 -7.58 -25.88 7.36
C ASN A 180 -7.58 -24.35 7.61
N ALA A 181 -6.49 -23.69 7.25
CA ALA A 181 -6.30 -22.28 7.56
C ALA A 181 -7.35 -21.38 6.91
N LEU A 182 -8.13 -20.71 7.75
CA LEU A 182 -8.97 -19.58 7.37
C LEU A 182 -8.40 -18.30 7.97
N PRO A 183 -8.41 -17.18 7.23
CA PRO A 183 -7.92 -15.92 7.79
C PRO A 183 -8.77 -15.48 8.99
N ILE A 184 -8.11 -15.17 10.10
CA ILE A 184 -8.75 -14.61 11.31
C ILE A 184 -9.41 -13.28 10.98
N SER A 185 -8.74 -12.46 10.15
CA SER A 185 -9.24 -11.19 9.68
C SER A 185 -8.72 -10.90 8.28
N ARG A 186 -9.57 -10.32 7.44
CA ARG A 186 -9.17 -9.79 6.11
C ARG A 186 -8.98 -8.26 6.15
N LYS A 187 -9.10 -7.65 7.32
CA LYS A 187 -9.02 -6.19 7.49
C LYS A 187 -7.61 -5.64 7.31
N ASN A 188 -6.59 -6.44 7.64
CA ASN A 188 -5.17 -6.05 7.53
C ASN A 188 -4.49 -7.00 6.54
N ARG A 189 -4.14 -6.49 5.36
CA ARG A 189 -3.47 -7.27 4.32
C ARG A 189 -2.18 -6.60 3.87
N TYR A 190 -1.23 -7.42 3.51
CA TYR A 190 0.01 -7.01 2.85
C TYR A 190 0.07 -7.68 1.49
N ILE A 191 0.39 -6.92 0.47
CA ILE A 191 0.58 -7.43 -0.89
C ILE A 191 2.00 -7.10 -1.30
N LYS A 192 2.77 -8.12 -1.59
CA LYS A 192 4.12 -8.00 -2.13
C LYS A 192 4.10 -8.37 -3.60
N ILE A 193 4.71 -7.54 -4.42
CA ILE A 193 4.90 -7.76 -5.86
C ILE A 193 6.38 -7.63 -6.14
N CYS A 194 6.95 -8.62 -6.80
CA CYS A 194 8.34 -8.62 -7.24
C CYS A 194 8.40 -8.49 -8.76
N ALA A 195 9.22 -7.56 -9.22
CA ALA A 195 9.53 -7.37 -10.64
C ALA A 195 10.78 -8.19 -11.01
#